data_3ef575c81b94624064960771b74af13d
#
_entry.id   3ef575c81b94624064960771b74af13d
#
_cell.length_a   1.000
_cell.length_b   1.000
_cell.length_c   1.000
_cell.angle_alpha   90.00
_cell.angle_beta   90.00
_cell.angle_gamma   90.00
#
_symmetry.space_group_name_H-M   'P 1'
#
loop_
_entity.id
_entity.type
_entity.pdbx_description
1 polymer ?
#
loop_
_entity_poly.entity_id
_entity_poly.type
_entity_poly.pdbx_seq_one_letter_code
_entity_poly.pdbx_strand_id
1 'polypeptide(L)'
;RRKEKAMKIEKFPLGILGANCYLLINEETKDTVVVDPGGHSKKFTAYIEEEKLNLVAILLTHGHFDHIMGIDSILENWNIPVYVEEEDLPIMTDPELNLSSSYTNGYSFDGAKPLKDGQKLELAGETIEVIHTWAAVAIICL
;
A
#
# COMPACT_ATOMS: atom_id res chain seq x y z
N ARG A 1 -8.45 -17.52 28.28
CA ARG A 1 -7.21 -17.71 27.59
C ARG A 1 -7.15 -16.88 26.30
N ARG A 2 -6.06 -16.19 26.13
CA ARG A 2 -5.94 -15.29 24.98
C ARG A 2 -5.52 -16.08 23.74
N LYS A 3 -6.20 -15.83 22.66
CA LYS A 3 -5.88 -16.41 21.38
C LYS A 3 -4.97 -15.48 20.61
N GLU A 4 -3.89 -16.01 20.11
CA GLU A 4 -3.02 -15.24 19.25
C GLU A 4 -3.64 -15.02 17.90
N LYS A 5 -3.53 -13.80 17.43
CA LYS A 5 -4.05 -13.43 16.11
C LYS A 5 -2.91 -13.02 15.23
N ALA A 6 -2.83 -13.65 14.10
CA ALA A 6 -1.87 -13.28 13.08
C ALA A 6 -2.61 -12.60 11.94
N MET A 7 -1.99 -11.57 11.37
CA MET A 7 -2.50 -10.99 10.15
C MET A 7 -2.25 -11.98 9.01
N LYS A 8 -3.24 -12.18 8.18
CA LYS A 8 -3.07 -12.96 6.96
C LYS A 8 -2.47 -12.06 5.90
N ILE A 9 -1.45 -12.56 5.21
CA ILE A 9 -0.77 -11.80 4.16
C ILE A 9 -1.01 -12.49 2.83
N GLU A 10 -1.60 -11.77 1.88
CA GLU A 10 -1.77 -12.24 0.51
C GLU A 10 -0.97 -11.36 -0.43
N LYS A 11 -0.43 -11.96 -1.47
CA LYS A 11 0.46 -11.29 -2.40
C LYS A 11 -0.09 -11.35 -3.80
N PHE A 12 -0.09 -10.21 -4.49
CA PHE A 12 -0.56 -10.11 -5.88
C PHE A 12 0.45 -9.34 -6.70
N PRO A 13 1.00 -9.92 -7.76
CA PRO A 13 1.83 -9.13 -8.69
C PRO A 13 0.92 -8.21 -9.49
N LEU A 14 1.22 -6.92 -9.49
CA LEU A 14 0.40 -5.92 -10.16
C LEU A 14 1.25 -5.03 -11.05
N GLY A 15 0.61 -4.48 -12.09
CA GLY A 15 1.22 -3.46 -12.91
C GLY A 15 2.20 -3.97 -13.93
N ILE A 16 2.86 -3.03 -14.59
CA ILE A 16 3.72 -3.30 -15.75
C ILE A 16 4.90 -4.20 -15.39
N LEU A 17 5.52 -3.94 -14.23
CA LEU A 17 6.69 -4.69 -13.80
C LEU A 17 6.35 -5.87 -12.91
N GLY A 18 5.07 -6.07 -12.60
CA GLY A 18 4.64 -7.18 -11.76
C GLY A 18 5.13 -7.06 -10.32
N ALA A 19 5.33 -5.85 -9.83
CA ALA A 19 5.74 -5.66 -8.43
C ALA A 19 4.66 -6.19 -7.50
N ASN A 20 5.09 -6.75 -6.37
CA ASN A 20 4.15 -7.38 -5.45
C ASN A 20 3.38 -6.36 -4.63
N CYS A 21 2.06 -6.47 -4.70
CA CYS A 21 1.15 -5.78 -3.79
C CYS A 21 0.78 -6.75 -2.69
N TYR A 22 0.80 -6.28 -1.45
CA TYR A 22 0.44 -7.12 -0.31
C TYR A 22 -0.85 -6.65 0.32
N LEU A 23 -1.68 -7.61 0.71
CA LEU A 23 -2.85 -7.34 1.52
C LEU A 23 -2.57 -7.87 2.92
N LEU A 24 -2.63 -7.00 3.92
CA LEU A 24 -2.48 -7.37 5.32
C LEU A 24 -3.88 -7.43 5.91
N ILE A 25 -4.37 -8.63 6.17
CA ILE A 25 -5.77 -8.88 6.46
C ILE A 25 -5.94 -9.30 7.91
N ASN A 26 -6.79 -8.56 8.64
CA ASN A 26 -7.26 -9.03 9.95
C ASN A 26 -8.41 -9.99 9.69
N GLU A 27 -8.19 -11.27 9.94
CA GLU A 27 -9.17 -12.28 9.55
C GLU A 27 -10.46 -12.22 10.36
N GLU A 28 -10.42 -11.64 11.55
CA GLU A 28 -11.63 -11.52 12.37
C GLU A 28 -12.53 -10.40 11.88
N THR A 29 -11.95 -9.24 11.58
CA THR A 29 -12.73 -8.05 11.22
C THR A 29 -12.83 -7.84 9.72
N LYS A 30 -11.95 -8.49 8.96
CA LYS A 30 -11.77 -8.30 7.52
C LYS A 30 -11.17 -6.94 7.17
N ASP A 31 -10.77 -6.16 8.16
CA ASP A 31 -10.06 -4.91 7.90
C ASP A 31 -8.71 -5.20 7.28
N THR A 32 -8.39 -4.49 6.20
CA THR A 32 -7.24 -4.82 5.38
C THR A 32 -6.45 -3.58 5.02
N VAL A 33 -5.13 -3.68 5.13
CA VAL A 33 -4.20 -2.65 4.67
C VAL A 33 -3.60 -3.11 3.35
N VAL A 34 -3.61 -2.21 2.36
CA VAL A 34 -3.04 -2.48 1.04
C VAL A 34 -1.63 -1.90 1.00
N VAL A 35 -0.64 -2.71 0.62
CA VAL A 35 0.75 -2.26 0.54
C VAL A 35 1.18 -2.30 -0.93
N ASP A 36 1.62 -1.17 -1.44
CA ASP A 36 2.21 -1.02 -2.78
C ASP A 36 1.31 -1.49 -3.92
N PRO A 37 0.12 -0.86 -4.10
CA PRO A 37 -0.74 -1.22 -5.23
C PRO A 37 -0.20 -0.59 -6.53
N GLY A 38 0.67 -1.31 -7.21
CA GLY A 38 1.35 -0.79 -8.41
C GLY A 38 0.54 -0.87 -9.68
N GLY A 39 -0.66 -1.40 -9.65
CA GLY A 39 -1.52 -1.52 -10.81
C GLY A 39 -2.87 -2.08 -10.44
N HIS A 40 -3.61 -2.46 -11.47
CA HIS A 40 -4.95 -3.01 -11.33
C HIS A 40 -5.01 -4.39 -11.95
N SER A 41 -5.74 -5.33 -11.33
CA SER A 41 -6.01 -6.61 -11.95
C SER A 41 -7.38 -7.12 -11.50
N LYS A 42 -8.02 -7.87 -12.40
CA LYS A 42 -9.32 -8.47 -12.09
C LYS A 42 -9.21 -9.47 -10.95
N LYS A 43 -8.10 -10.21 -10.89
CA LYS A 43 -7.89 -11.19 -9.85
C LYS A 43 -7.78 -10.54 -8.49
N PHE A 44 -7.08 -9.42 -8.42
CA PHE A 44 -6.95 -8.65 -7.19
C PHE A 44 -8.29 -8.13 -6.71
N THR A 45 -9.05 -7.50 -7.61
CA THR A 45 -10.37 -6.96 -7.28
C THR A 45 -11.33 -8.07 -6.87
N ALA A 46 -11.31 -9.18 -7.60
CA ALA A 46 -12.19 -10.32 -7.29
C ALA A 46 -11.89 -10.87 -5.90
N TYR A 47 -10.62 -10.98 -5.54
CA TYR A 47 -10.26 -11.48 -4.22
C TYR A 47 -10.81 -10.60 -3.11
N ILE A 48 -10.68 -9.28 -3.27
CA ILE A 48 -11.20 -8.33 -2.29
C ILE A 48 -12.71 -8.48 -2.13
N GLU A 49 -13.42 -8.64 -3.25
CA GLU A 49 -14.87 -8.78 -3.22
C GLU A 49 -15.31 -10.12 -2.65
N GLU A 50 -14.68 -11.22 -3.09
CA GLU A 50 -15.05 -12.56 -2.65
C GLU A 50 -14.79 -12.76 -1.17
N GLU A 51 -13.69 -12.24 -0.67
CA GLU A 51 -13.34 -12.34 0.74
C GLU A 51 -14.01 -11.29 1.60
N LYS A 52 -14.75 -10.38 0.98
CA LYS A 52 -15.47 -9.30 1.67
C LYS A 52 -14.54 -8.45 2.53
N LEU A 53 -13.39 -8.11 1.97
CA LEU A 53 -12.41 -7.33 2.69
C LEU A 53 -12.83 -5.88 2.80
N ASN A 54 -12.51 -5.26 3.93
CA ASN A 54 -12.76 -3.84 4.17
C ASN A 54 -11.42 -3.12 4.15
N LEU A 55 -11.13 -2.41 3.07
CA LEU A 55 -9.86 -1.71 2.94
C LEU A 55 -9.86 -0.48 3.84
N VAL A 56 -8.82 -0.32 4.65
CA VAL A 56 -8.76 0.77 5.63
C VAL A 56 -7.65 1.76 5.37
N ALA A 57 -6.62 1.37 4.61
CA ALA A 57 -5.50 2.26 4.32
C ALA A 57 -4.64 1.68 3.21
N ILE A 58 -3.88 2.54 2.56
CA ILE A 58 -2.82 2.15 1.64
C ILE A 58 -1.51 2.60 2.25
N LEU A 59 -0.55 1.68 2.36
CA LEU A 59 0.81 1.97 2.81
C LEU A 59 1.76 1.76 1.64
N LEU A 60 2.67 2.68 1.44
CA LEU A 60 3.64 2.60 0.36
C LEU A 60 5.05 2.44 0.92
N THR A 61 5.79 1.48 0.39
CA THR A 61 7.21 1.33 0.72
C THR A 61 8.07 2.21 -0.15
N HIS A 62 7.57 2.58 -1.34
CA HIS A 62 8.30 3.41 -2.30
C HIS A 62 7.32 4.32 -3.03
N GLY A 63 7.84 5.46 -3.50
CA GLY A 63 7.06 6.37 -4.32
C GLY A 63 7.21 6.14 -5.82
N HIS A 64 7.90 5.09 -6.25
CA HIS A 64 8.11 4.82 -7.66
C HIS A 64 6.86 4.23 -8.32
N PHE A 65 6.73 4.42 -9.64
CA PHE A 65 5.50 4.16 -10.36
C PHE A 65 4.99 2.72 -10.20
N ASP A 66 5.88 1.75 -10.13
CA ASP A 66 5.50 0.35 -10.04
C ASP A 66 4.90 -0.03 -8.68
N HIS A 67 4.89 0.89 -7.72
CA HIS A 67 4.27 0.69 -6.41
C HIS A 67 3.04 1.58 -6.20
N ILE A 68 2.74 2.52 -7.09
CA ILE A 68 1.70 3.53 -6.82
C ILE A 68 0.61 3.61 -7.88
N MET A 69 0.77 3.02 -9.05
CA MET A 69 -0.16 3.27 -10.16
C MET A 69 -1.54 2.68 -9.98
N GLY A 70 -1.75 1.84 -8.99
CA GLY A 70 -3.08 1.30 -8.69
C GLY A 70 -3.84 2.07 -7.63
N ILE A 71 -3.27 3.14 -7.09
CA ILE A 71 -3.92 3.92 -6.02
C ILE A 71 -5.28 4.45 -6.47
N ASP A 72 -5.33 5.07 -7.65
CA ASP A 72 -6.56 5.71 -8.10
C ASP A 72 -7.70 4.71 -8.26
N SER A 73 -7.40 3.50 -8.75
CA SER A 73 -8.46 2.50 -8.93
C SER A 73 -9.03 2.04 -7.59
N ILE A 74 -8.23 2.05 -6.54
CA ILE A 74 -8.71 1.72 -5.20
C ILE A 74 -9.54 2.87 -4.67
N LEU A 75 -9.07 4.10 -4.83
CA LEU A 75 -9.76 5.27 -4.27
C LEU A 75 -11.08 5.58 -4.97
N GLU A 76 -11.33 4.99 -6.16
CA GLU A 76 -12.64 5.11 -6.80
C GLU A 76 -13.73 4.47 -5.95
N ASN A 77 -13.41 3.44 -5.18
CA ASN A 77 -14.39 2.69 -4.40
C ASN A 77 -14.19 2.78 -2.90
N TRP A 78 -13.05 3.29 -2.44
CA TRP A 78 -12.71 3.31 -1.02
C TRP A 78 -12.18 4.69 -0.63
N ASN A 79 -12.82 5.31 0.36
CA ASN A 79 -12.35 6.61 0.88
C ASN A 79 -11.39 6.35 2.04
N ILE A 80 -10.15 6.05 1.73
CA ILE A 80 -9.15 5.64 2.72
C ILE A 80 -7.88 6.46 2.55
N PRO A 81 -7.09 6.61 3.64
CA PRO A 81 -5.84 7.35 3.57
C PRO A 81 -4.73 6.56 2.86
N VAL A 82 -3.82 7.30 2.25
CA VAL A 82 -2.61 6.78 1.63
C VAL A 82 -1.43 7.33 2.41
N TYR A 83 -0.54 6.44 2.85
CA TYR A 83 0.63 6.82 3.64
C TYR A 83 1.91 6.46 2.91
N VAL A 84 2.91 7.35 3.00
CA VAL A 84 4.24 7.11 2.45
C VAL A 84 5.26 7.78 3.37
N GLU A 85 6.45 7.24 3.41
CA GLU A 85 7.54 7.87 4.14
C GLU A 85 7.78 9.27 3.56
N GLU A 86 8.05 10.26 4.43
CA GLU A 86 8.03 11.67 4.01
C GLU A 86 9.04 11.99 2.92
N GLU A 87 10.15 11.28 2.87
CA GLU A 87 11.17 11.54 1.86
C GLU A 87 10.71 11.12 0.45
N ASP A 88 9.72 10.25 0.35
CA ASP A 88 9.22 9.79 -0.94
C ASP A 88 8.07 10.64 -1.49
N LEU A 89 7.56 11.61 -0.72
CA LEU A 89 6.50 12.48 -1.21
C LEU A 89 6.87 13.21 -2.50
N PRO A 90 8.07 13.84 -2.61
CA PRO A 90 8.42 14.51 -3.86
C PRO A 90 8.53 13.56 -5.04
N ILE A 91 8.86 12.29 -4.79
CA ILE A 91 8.95 11.29 -5.85
C ILE A 91 7.56 10.99 -6.40
N MET A 92 6.57 10.82 -5.54
CA MET A 92 5.21 10.48 -5.94
C MET A 92 4.57 11.56 -6.81
N THR A 93 4.92 12.82 -6.60
CA THR A 93 4.29 13.92 -7.30
C THR A 93 4.99 14.33 -8.59
N ASP A 94 6.12 13.70 -8.91
CA ASP A 94 6.91 14.03 -10.08
C ASP A 94 7.10 12.80 -10.98
N PRO A 95 6.46 12.80 -12.19
CA PRO A 95 6.55 11.64 -13.09
C PRO A 95 7.97 11.29 -13.53
N GLU A 96 8.89 12.23 -13.52
CA GLU A 96 10.29 11.94 -13.83
C GLU A 96 10.98 11.24 -12.67
N LEU A 97 10.74 11.72 -11.46
CA LEU A 97 11.37 11.13 -10.28
C LEU A 97 10.79 9.75 -9.96
N ASN A 98 9.48 9.57 -10.13
CA ASN A 98 8.88 8.27 -9.88
C ASN A 98 9.02 7.31 -11.06
N LEU A 99 9.65 7.78 -12.15
CA LEU A 99 9.98 7.02 -13.36
C LEU A 99 8.78 6.66 -14.22
N SER A 100 7.58 7.16 -13.91
CA SER A 100 6.41 6.84 -14.73
C SER A 100 6.51 7.44 -16.12
N SER A 101 7.18 8.58 -16.26
CA SER A 101 7.35 9.20 -17.59
C SER A 101 8.23 8.37 -18.52
N SER A 102 9.07 7.50 -17.98
CA SER A 102 9.93 6.61 -18.79
C SER A 102 9.22 5.35 -19.24
N TYR A 103 8.17 4.94 -18.56
CA TYR A 103 7.48 3.67 -18.83
C TYR A 103 6.03 3.86 -19.27
N THR A 104 5.45 5.03 -19.02
CA THR A 104 4.04 5.33 -19.31
C THR A 104 3.95 6.77 -19.79
N ASN A 105 2.72 7.30 -19.90
CA ASN A 105 2.51 8.70 -20.22
C ASN A 105 2.69 9.63 -19.01
N GLY A 106 3.18 9.08 -17.91
CA GLY A 106 3.40 9.83 -16.70
C GLY A 106 2.25 9.68 -15.73
N TYR A 107 2.57 9.50 -14.43
CA TYR A 107 1.60 9.37 -13.36
C TYR A 107 2.14 10.08 -12.12
N SER A 108 1.26 10.74 -11.40
CA SER A 108 1.60 11.32 -10.11
C SER A 108 0.42 11.18 -9.17
N PHE A 109 0.71 11.08 -7.88
CA PHE A 109 -0.31 11.05 -6.85
C PHE A 109 0.03 12.11 -5.80
N ASP A 110 -0.95 12.94 -5.48
CA ASP A 110 -0.74 14.14 -4.66
C ASP A 110 -1.53 14.12 -3.36
N GLY A 111 -1.99 12.98 -2.91
CA GLY A 111 -2.83 12.91 -1.72
C GLY A 111 -2.23 12.10 -0.57
N ALA A 112 -0.96 11.73 -0.64
CA ALA A 112 -0.38 10.87 0.38
C ALA A 112 -0.05 11.65 1.64
N LYS A 113 -0.22 10.99 2.78
CA LYS A 113 0.14 11.55 4.10
C LYS A 113 1.55 11.08 4.45
N PRO A 114 2.40 11.98 4.94
CA PRO A 114 3.79 11.62 5.23
C PRO A 114 3.91 10.82 6.53
N LEU A 115 4.84 9.87 6.53
CA LEU A 115 5.21 9.13 7.73
C LEU A 115 6.67 9.37 8.03
N LYS A 116 7.00 9.44 9.31
CA LYS A 116 8.38 9.53 9.77
C LYS A 116 8.90 8.15 10.12
N ASP A 117 10.22 8.01 10.09
CA ASP A 117 10.88 6.79 10.51
C ASP A 117 10.47 6.45 11.94
N GLY A 118 10.12 5.19 12.14
CA GLY A 118 9.71 4.71 13.46
C GLY A 118 8.29 5.06 13.85
N GLN A 119 7.53 5.70 12.96
CA GLN A 119 6.15 6.05 13.27
C GLN A 119 5.27 4.82 13.34
N LYS A 120 4.39 4.79 14.34
CA LYS A 120 3.46 3.69 14.53
C LYS A 120 2.06 4.12 14.16
N LEU A 121 1.35 3.23 13.48
CA LEU A 121 -0.04 3.44 13.07
C LEU A 121 -0.90 2.32 13.61
N GLU A 122 -2.11 2.68 14.04
CA GLU A 122 -3.11 1.68 14.45
C GLU A 122 -4.02 1.46 13.27
N LEU A 123 -3.84 0.34 12.58
CA LEU A 123 -4.61 0.00 11.39
C LEU A 123 -5.04 -1.45 11.45
N ALA A 124 -6.27 -1.71 11.02
CA ALA A 124 -6.81 -3.08 10.95
C ALA A 124 -6.69 -3.83 12.28
N GLY A 125 -6.79 -3.11 13.40
CA GLY A 125 -6.70 -3.71 14.72
C GLY A 125 -5.30 -4.08 15.15
N GLU A 126 -4.28 -3.64 14.44
CA GLU A 126 -2.88 -3.94 14.73
C GLU A 126 -2.07 -2.66 14.80
N THR A 127 -0.97 -2.73 15.53
CA THR A 127 0.02 -1.65 15.53
C THR A 127 1.06 -1.94 14.47
N ILE A 128 1.19 -1.03 13.51
CA ILE A 128 2.13 -1.17 12.40
C ILE A 128 3.20 -0.12 12.55
N GLU A 129 4.45 -0.54 12.52
CA GLU A 129 5.59 0.37 12.59
C GLU A 129 6.26 0.48 11.24
N VAL A 130 6.55 1.72 10.81
CA VAL A 130 7.23 1.99 9.55
C VAL A 130 8.67 2.34 9.87
N ILE A 131 9.61 1.58 9.33
CA ILE A 131 11.03 1.75 9.61
C ILE A 131 11.77 2.06 8.31
N HIS A 132 12.45 3.19 8.31
CA HIS A 132 13.30 3.57 7.18
C HIS A 132 14.67 2.93 7.36
N THR A 133 15.09 2.18 6.33
CA THR A 133 16.45 1.64 6.31
C THR A 133 17.18 2.27 5.14
N TRP A 134 18.51 2.15 5.12
CA TRP A 134 19.28 2.73 4.03
C TRP A 134 18.95 2.08 2.68
N ALA A 135 18.40 0.88 2.69
CA ALA A 135 18.10 0.14 1.47
C ALA A 135 16.63 0.19 1.08
N ALA A 136 15.71 0.36 2.04
CA ALA A 136 14.28 0.27 1.78
C ALA A 136 13.49 0.73 2.99
N VAL A 137 12.18 0.81 2.82
CA VAL A 137 11.25 1.03 3.94
C VAL A 137 10.67 -0.31 4.33
N ALA A 138 10.70 -0.61 5.62
CA ALA A 138 10.12 -1.84 6.17
C ALA A 138 8.84 -1.50 6.93
N ILE A 139 7.86 -2.38 6.80
CA ILE A 139 6.58 -2.26 7.50
C ILE A 139 6.48 -3.48 8.42
N ILE A 140 6.37 -3.21 9.71
CA ILE A 140 6.38 -4.27 10.72
C ILE A 140 5.07 -4.25 11.50
N CYS A 141 4.39 -5.38 11.57
CA CYS A 141 3.22 -5.55 12.43
C CYS A 141 3.68 -5.98 13.81
N LEU A 142 3.33 -5.22 14.83
CA LEU A 142 3.78 -5.47 16.20
C LEU A 142 2.81 -6.31 17.02
#